data_eb1a8b56460b019ee1f3ee9ac0643d2c
#
_entry.id   eb1a8b56460b019ee1f3ee9ac0643d2c
#
_cell.length_a   1.000
_cell.length_b   1.000
_cell.length_c   1.000
_cell.angle_alpha   90.00
_cell.angle_beta   90.00
_cell.angle_gamma   90.00
#
_symmetry.space_group_name_H-M   'P 1'
#
loop_
_entity.id
_entity.type
_entity.pdbx_description
1 polymer ?
#
loop_
_entity_poly.entity_id
_entity_poly.type
_entity_poly.pdbx_seq_one_letter_code
_entity_poly.pdbx_strand_id
1 'polypeptide(L)'
;MSEKKGLVEKARRLGREYLRKYGGCAPGTLMAVADTLDLKVGDELFKAMAGFSSLSGLCGNLCGGIAAMGLRYGVGLEDFVKNPGSSSLSFAKLMRVTKALRQKFAEEYGGYLCDQVQTKLFGKCVMPTSPDELEAFGKMDPEKIRGFYEKCSSVTENAAGWTVAIILEMDEK
;
A
#
# COMPACT_ATOMS: atom_id res chain seq x y z
N MET A 1 15.14 20.26 0.04
CA MET A 1 13.82 20.31 -0.63
C MET A 1 13.77 19.59 -1.99
N SER A 2 14.77 19.73 -2.85
CA SER A 2 14.81 19.06 -4.18
C SER A 2 14.89 17.54 -4.10
N GLU A 3 15.75 16.97 -3.26
CA GLU A 3 15.99 15.54 -3.13
C GLU A 3 14.75 14.77 -2.62
N LYS A 4 14.10 15.26 -1.57
CA LYS A 4 12.86 14.64 -1.06
C LYS A 4 11.75 14.61 -2.10
N LYS A 5 11.58 15.71 -2.84
CA LYS A 5 10.60 15.76 -3.92
C LYS A 5 10.93 14.70 -4.98
N GLY A 6 12.21 14.53 -5.31
CA GLY A 6 12.68 13.52 -6.24
C GLY A 6 12.34 12.08 -5.77
N LEU A 7 12.52 11.77 -4.48
CA LEU A 7 12.15 10.47 -3.91
C LEU A 7 10.64 10.23 -3.94
N VAL A 8 9.83 11.21 -3.58
CA VAL A 8 8.37 11.10 -3.64
C VAL A 8 7.90 10.83 -5.07
N GLU A 9 8.42 11.56 -6.06
CA GLU A 9 8.06 11.35 -7.47
C GLU A 9 8.56 9.99 -7.99
N LYS A 10 9.74 9.54 -7.56
CA LYS A 10 10.23 8.18 -7.86
C LYS A 10 9.25 7.12 -7.35
N ALA A 11 8.82 7.24 -6.08
CA ALA A 11 7.87 6.30 -5.49
C ALA A 11 6.51 6.29 -6.23
N ARG A 12 6.01 7.46 -6.60
CA ARG A 12 4.79 7.60 -7.41
C ARG A 12 4.90 6.86 -8.74
N ARG A 13 5.94 7.12 -9.49
CA ARG A 13 6.19 6.50 -10.79
C ARG A 13 6.32 4.97 -10.65
N LEU A 14 7.11 4.48 -9.70
CA LEU A 14 7.28 3.05 -9.47
C LEU A 14 5.96 2.39 -9.05
N GLY A 15 5.18 3.01 -8.18
CA GLY A 15 3.88 2.48 -7.75
C GLY A 15 2.93 2.28 -8.92
N ARG A 16 2.82 3.26 -9.79
CA ARG A 16 2.01 3.17 -11.01
C ARG A 16 2.51 2.07 -11.96
N GLU A 17 3.81 2.02 -12.19
CA GLU A 17 4.45 1.04 -13.06
C GLU A 17 4.26 -0.39 -12.53
N TYR A 18 4.48 -0.62 -11.24
CA TYR A 18 4.44 -1.97 -10.66
C TYR A 18 3.05 -2.57 -10.69
N LEU A 19 2.00 -1.79 -10.38
CA LEU A 19 0.65 -2.31 -10.50
C LEU A 19 0.28 -2.67 -11.94
N ARG A 20 0.65 -1.83 -12.91
CA ARG A 20 0.38 -2.09 -14.32
C ARG A 20 1.10 -3.33 -14.84
N LYS A 21 2.34 -3.53 -14.42
CA LYS A 21 3.20 -4.58 -14.94
C LYS A 21 3.01 -5.92 -14.25
N TYR A 22 2.82 -5.89 -12.94
CA TYR A 22 2.83 -7.12 -12.12
C TYR A 22 1.47 -7.42 -11.48
N GLY A 23 0.56 -6.47 -11.40
CA GLY A 23 -0.64 -6.57 -10.59
C GLY A 23 -0.32 -6.51 -9.10
N GLY A 24 -1.32 -6.78 -8.24
CA GLY A 24 -1.12 -6.84 -6.79
C GLY A 24 -0.92 -5.47 -6.14
N CYS A 25 -1.99 -4.87 -5.63
CA CYS A 25 -1.93 -3.51 -5.06
C CYS A 25 -1.06 -3.42 -3.80
N ALA A 26 -1.14 -4.39 -2.88
CA ALA A 26 -0.36 -4.36 -1.65
C ALA A 26 1.14 -4.63 -1.89
N PRO A 27 1.56 -5.71 -2.58
CA PRO A 27 2.97 -5.92 -2.88
C PRO A 27 3.54 -4.83 -3.80
N GLY A 28 2.76 -4.31 -4.76
CA GLY A 28 3.21 -3.23 -5.64
C GLY A 28 3.53 -1.94 -4.91
N THR A 29 2.68 -1.53 -3.95
CA THR A 29 2.95 -0.37 -3.10
C THR A 29 4.16 -0.60 -2.20
N LEU A 30 4.23 -1.76 -1.53
CA LEU A 30 5.38 -2.11 -0.67
C LEU A 30 6.69 -2.00 -1.44
N MET A 31 6.79 -2.62 -2.62
CA MET A 31 8.01 -2.62 -3.43
C MET A 31 8.35 -1.24 -3.95
N ALA A 32 7.38 -0.43 -4.38
CA ALA A 32 7.64 0.93 -4.84
C ALA A 32 8.27 1.82 -3.75
N VAL A 33 7.79 1.67 -2.50
CA VAL A 33 8.38 2.36 -1.34
C VAL A 33 9.75 1.79 -1.01
N ALA A 34 9.89 0.46 -0.99
CA ALA A 34 11.14 -0.23 -0.66
C ALA A 34 12.27 0.14 -1.63
N ASP A 35 12.02 0.10 -2.94
CA ASP A 35 13.00 0.47 -3.97
C ASP A 35 13.32 1.96 -4.00
N THR A 36 12.45 2.78 -3.40
CA THR A 36 12.70 4.21 -3.27
C THR A 36 13.58 4.54 -2.08
N LEU A 37 13.34 3.86 -0.94
CA LEU A 37 14.00 4.14 0.34
C LEU A 37 15.05 3.10 0.74
N ASP A 38 15.41 2.19 -0.18
CA ASP A 38 16.37 1.11 0.06
C ASP A 38 16.00 0.22 1.26
N LEU A 39 14.70 -0.13 1.39
CA LEU A 39 14.22 -1.03 2.43
C LEU A 39 14.36 -2.50 1.96
N LYS A 40 14.84 -3.36 2.84
CA LYS A 40 14.94 -4.79 2.55
C LYS A 40 13.59 -5.48 2.73
N VAL A 41 13.08 -6.10 1.68
CA VAL A 41 11.85 -6.89 1.69
C VAL A 41 12.22 -8.36 1.54
N GLY A 42 11.98 -9.15 2.58
CA GLY A 42 12.14 -10.62 2.51
C GLY A 42 11.00 -11.28 1.75
N ASP A 43 11.26 -12.47 1.20
CA ASP A 43 10.30 -13.25 0.39
C ASP A 43 9.03 -13.60 1.19
N GLU A 44 9.17 -13.89 2.49
CA GLU A 44 8.04 -14.20 3.37
C GLU A 44 7.08 -13.02 3.54
N LEU A 45 7.62 -11.83 3.75
CA LEU A 45 6.79 -10.62 3.82
C LEU A 45 6.11 -10.34 2.48
N PHE A 46 6.86 -10.49 1.38
CA PHE A 46 6.32 -10.27 0.04
C PHE A 46 5.15 -11.21 -0.25
N LYS A 47 5.30 -12.51 0.07
CA LYS A 47 4.23 -13.50 -0.03
C LYS A 47 3.02 -13.17 0.84
N ALA A 48 3.25 -12.77 2.09
CA ALA A 48 2.18 -12.37 3.00
C ALA A 48 1.35 -11.19 2.46
N MET A 49 1.99 -10.27 1.74
CA MET A 49 1.30 -9.11 1.15
C MET A 49 0.31 -9.49 0.04
N ALA A 50 0.44 -10.67 -0.58
CA ALA A 50 -0.54 -11.14 -1.56
C ALA A 50 -1.93 -11.30 -0.94
N GLY A 51 -2.00 -11.74 0.32
CA GLY A 51 -3.27 -11.86 1.06
C GLY A 51 -4.02 -10.53 1.21
N PHE A 52 -3.30 -9.42 1.31
CA PHE A 52 -3.91 -8.08 1.41
C PHE A 52 -4.39 -7.52 0.06
N SER A 53 -4.03 -8.17 -1.04
CA SER A 53 -4.56 -7.87 -2.36
C SER A 53 -5.80 -8.71 -2.71
N SER A 54 -6.18 -9.65 -1.83
CA SER A 54 -7.20 -10.67 -2.07
C SER A 54 -8.46 -10.40 -1.25
N LEU A 55 -9.19 -9.33 -1.54
CA LEU A 55 -10.51 -9.06 -0.94
C LEU A 55 -10.51 -8.96 0.60
N SER A 56 -9.42 -8.47 1.19
CA SER A 56 -9.28 -8.33 2.65
C SER A 56 -10.18 -7.24 3.29
N GLY A 57 -10.97 -6.52 2.48
CA GLY A 57 -11.78 -5.38 2.92
C GLY A 57 -10.99 -4.07 2.96
N LEU A 58 -9.77 -4.05 3.46
CA LEU A 58 -8.89 -2.88 3.38
C LEU A 58 -8.35 -2.69 1.96
N CYS A 59 -8.09 -1.44 1.58
CA CYS A 59 -7.37 -1.17 0.34
C CYS A 59 -5.94 -1.70 0.43
N GLY A 60 -5.57 -2.64 -0.46
CA GLY A 60 -4.24 -3.25 -0.46
C GLY A 60 -3.11 -2.24 -0.61
N ASN A 61 -3.34 -1.12 -1.32
CA ASN A 61 -2.34 -0.05 -1.43
C ASN A 61 -2.04 0.59 -0.05
N LEU A 62 -3.07 0.77 0.79
CA LEU A 62 -2.87 1.21 2.17
C LEU A 62 -2.05 0.18 2.97
N CYS A 63 -2.39 -1.11 2.83
CA CYS A 63 -1.69 -2.19 3.52
C CYS A 63 -0.20 -2.24 3.14
N GLY A 64 0.13 -2.10 1.84
CA GLY A 64 1.50 -2.04 1.36
C GLY A 64 2.29 -0.87 1.93
N GLY A 65 1.68 0.31 2.00
CA GLY A 65 2.28 1.48 2.63
C GLY A 65 2.52 1.28 4.14
N ILE A 66 1.55 0.71 4.85
CA ILE A 66 1.70 0.39 6.29
C ILE A 66 2.79 -0.65 6.51
N ALA A 67 2.89 -1.67 5.66
CA ALA A 67 3.97 -2.67 5.74
C ALA A 67 5.36 -2.04 5.56
N ALA A 68 5.52 -1.11 4.61
CA ALA A 68 6.76 -0.36 4.43
C ALA A 68 7.11 0.49 5.66
N MET A 69 6.11 1.14 6.28
CA MET A 69 6.30 1.86 7.54
C MET A 69 6.69 0.91 8.69
N GLY A 70 6.12 -0.30 8.71
CA GLY A 70 6.49 -1.36 9.65
C GLY A 70 7.95 -1.79 9.50
N LEU A 71 8.44 -1.96 8.27
CA LEU A 71 9.86 -2.26 8.00
C LEU A 71 10.78 -1.14 8.50
N ARG A 72 10.36 0.12 8.42
CA ARG A 72 11.18 1.27 8.84
C ARG A 72 11.20 1.48 10.34
N TYR A 73 10.06 1.28 11.02
CA TYR A 73 9.88 1.69 12.43
C TYR A 73 9.48 0.54 13.36
N GLY A 74 9.21 -0.64 12.82
CA GLY A 74 8.80 -1.80 13.59
C GLY A 74 9.93 -2.42 14.38
N VAL A 75 9.58 -3.30 15.29
CA VAL A 75 10.50 -4.08 16.13
C VAL A 75 10.71 -5.44 15.46
N GLY A 76 11.96 -5.88 15.37
CA GLY A 76 12.31 -7.21 14.88
C GLY A 76 11.87 -8.32 15.86
N LEU A 77 11.72 -9.55 15.36
CA LEU A 77 11.29 -10.71 16.16
C LEU A 77 12.19 -10.95 17.36
N GLU A 78 13.49 -10.82 17.17
CA GLU A 78 14.48 -11.04 18.25
C GLU A 78 14.27 -10.05 19.42
N ASP A 79 14.15 -8.76 19.08
CA ASP A 79 13.91 -7.72 20.10
C ASP A 79 12.53 -7.84 20.72
N PHE A 80 11.51 -8.20 19.93
CA PHE A 80 10.16 -8.42 20.44
C PHE A 80 10.11 -9.53 21.50
N VAL A 81 10.84 -10.63 21.26
CA VAL A 81 10.88 -11.78 22.19
C VAL A 81 11.77 -11.51 23.41
N LYS A 82 12.96 -10.93 23.20
CA LYS A 82 13.95 -10.74 24.27
C LYS A 82 13.67 -9.53 25.17
N ASN A 83 13.00 -8.53 24.65
CA ASN A 83 12.77 -7.25 25.33
C ASN A 83 11.27 -6.96 25.46
N PRO A 84 10.55 -7.57 26.42
CA PRO A 84 9.13 -7.28 26.63
C PRO A 84 8.88 -5.78 26.79
N GLY A 85 7.97 -5.22 25.99
CA GLY A 85 7.68 -3.78 25.96
C GLY A 85 8.49 -2.96 24.94
N SER A 86 9.49 -3.53 24.26
CA SER A 86 10.24 -2.85 23.19
C SER A 86 9.34 -2.33 22.06
N SER A 87 8.22 -3.00 21.81
CA SER A 87 7.20 -2.59 20.85
C SER A 87 6.48 -1.28 21.19
N SER A 88 6.49 -0.86 22.47
CA SER A 88 5.71 0.31 22.93
C SER A 88 6.20 1.63 22.30
N LEU A 89 7.52 1.83 22.20
CA LEU A 89 8.11 3.02 21.58
C LEU A 89 7.90 3.03 20.06
N SER A 90 8.10 1.87 19.43
CA SER A 90 7.84 1.64 18.02
C SER A 90 6.36 1.86 17.67
N PHE A 91 5.46 1.40 18.54
CA PHE A 91 4.02 1.52 18.38
C PHE A 91 3.54 2.97 18.28
N ALA A 92 4.05 3.87 19.10
CA ALA A 92 3.68 5.28 19.04
C ALA A 92 4.08 5.95 17.70
N LYS A 93 5.29 5.62 17.18
CA LYS A 93 5.74 6.06 15.87
C LYS A 93 4.85 5.50 14.76
N LEU A 94 4.63 4.19 14.77
CA LEU A 94 3.78 3.50 13.79
C LEU A 94 2.36 4.06 13.79
N MET A 95 1.74 4.28 14.94
CA MET A 95 0.42 4.90 15.03
C MET A 95 0.38 6.27 14.34
N ARG A 96 1.40 7.10 14.55
CA ARG A 96 1.45 8.43 13.94
C ARG A 96 1.52 8.37 12.42
N VAL A 97 2.44 7.58 11.87
CA VAL A 97 2.63 7.49 10.42
C VAL A 97 1.48 6.78 9.72
N THR A 98 0.94 5.71 10.31
CA THR A 98 -0.20 5.00 9.75
C THR A 98 -1.50 5.81 9.81
N LYS A 99 -1.70 6.59 10.87
CA LYS A 99 -2.82 7.54 10.96
C LYS A 99 -2.73 8.59 9.86
N ALA A 100 -1.53 9.15 9.62
CA ALA A 100 -1.33 10.14 8.56
C ALA A 100 -1.63 9.56 7.17
N LEU A 101 -1.19 8.33 6.89
CA LEU A 101 -1.48 7.66 5.62
C LEU A 101 -2.99 7.38 5.46
N ARG A 102 -3.65 6.85 6.50
CA ARG A 102 -5.10 6.64 6.48
C ARG A 102 -5.88 7.94 6.24
N GLN A 103 -5.42 9.05 6.82
CA GLN A 103 -6.03 10.34 6.61
C GLN A 103 -5.92 10.77 5.14
N LYS A 104 -4.76 10.59 4.48
CA LYS A 104 -4.62 10.84 3.05
C LYS A 104 -5.60 10.03 2.20
N PHE A 105 -5.81 8.77 2.54
CA PHE A 105 -6.81 7.93 1.87
C PHE A 105 -8.24 8.44 2.08
N ALA A 106 -8.59 8.82 3.32
CA ALA A 106 -9.92 9.36 3.62
C ALA A 106 -10.21 10.68 2.89
N GLU A 107 -9.22 11.59 2.84
CA GLU A 107 -9.32 12.86 2.13
C GLU A 107 -9.50 12.68 0.62
N GLU A 108 -8.74 11.78 0.00
CA GLU A 108 -8.76 11.58 -1.46
C GLU A 108 -9.91 10.69 -1.92
N TYR A 109 -10.17 9.58 -1.21
CA TYR A 109 -11.09 8.54 -1.65
C TYR A 109 -12.38 8.44 -0.83
N GLY A 110 -12.57 9.25 0.20
CA GLY A 110 -13.72 9.19 1.10
C GLY A 110 -13.63 8.05 2.12
N GLY A 111 -12.52 7.31 2.15
CA GLY A 111 -12.28 6.20 3.07
C GLY A 111 -11.05 5.40 2.69
N TYR A 112 -10.83 4.30 3.38
CA TYR A 112 -9.65 3.44 3.20
C TYR A 112 -9.99 1.96 2.97
N LEU A 113 -11.28 1.63 2.87
CA LEU A 113 -11.73 0.30 2.45
C LEU A 113 -11.68 0.19 0.92
N CYS A 114 -11.50 -1.03 0.42
CA CYS A 114 -11.38 -1.26 -1.01
C CYS A 114 -12.64 -0.83 -1.78
N ASP A 115 -13.81 -1.10 -1.22
CA ASP A 115 -15.11 -0.69 -1.80
C ASP A 115 -15.28 0.83 -1.86
N GLN A 116 -14.84 1.57 -0.82
CA GLN A 116 -14.87 3.03 -0.79
C GLN A 116 -13.97 3.62 -1.88
N VAL A 117 -12.72 3.14 -1.93
CA VAL A 117 -11.75 3.57 -2.96
C VAL A 117 -12.27 3.27 -4.36
N GLN A 118 -12.81 2.07 -4.59
CA GLN A 118 -13.34 1.69 -5.89
C GLN A 118 -14.60 2.47 -6.26
N THR A 119 -15.50 2.71 -5.31
CA THR A 119 -16.69 3.52 -5.55
C THR A 119 -16.29 4.94 -5.98
N LYS A 120 -15.26 5.52 -5.39
CA LYS A 120 -14.72 6.81 -5.83
C LYS A 120 -14.17 6.79 -7.25
N LEU A 121 -13.48 5.70 -7.63
CA LEU A 121 -12.83 5.58 -8.95
C LEU A 121 -13.78 5.17 -10.08
N PHE A 122 -14.75 4.32 -9.79
CA PHE A 122 -15.58 3.63 -10.77
C PHE A 122 -17.08 3.93 -10.62
N GLY A 123 -17.49 4.67 -9.59
CA GLY A 123 -18.89 4.90 -9.24
C GLY A 123 -19.55 3.73 -8.50
N LYS A 124 -18.85 2.60 -8.37
CA LYS A 124 -19.30 1.40 -7.65
C LYS A 124 -18.12 0.52 -7.26
N CYS A 125 -18.30 -0.38 -6.31
CA CYS A 125 -17.37 -1.48 -6.09
C CYS A 125 -17.45 -2.47 -7.28
N VAL A 126 -16.31 -2.84 -7.82
CA VAL A 126 -16.20 -3.76 -8.97
C VAL A 126 -15.48 -5.07 -8.60
N MET A 127 -15.00 -5.18 -7.36
CA MET A 127 -14.41 -6.42 -6.88
C MET A 127 -15.49 -7.46 -6.61
N PRO A 128 -15.28 -8.71 -7.01
CA PRO A 128 -16.23 -9.79 -6.76
C PRO A 128 -16.36 -10.05 -5.26
N THR A 129 -17.59 -10.26 -4.80
CA THR A 129 -17.94 -10.53 -3.40
C THR A 129 -18.52 -11.92 -3.20
N SER A 130 -18.81 -12.64 -4.30
CA SER A 130 -19.33 -14.00 -4.29
C SER A 130 -18.52 -14.91 -5.20
N PRO A 131 -18.60 -16.25 -5.05
CA PRO A 131 -17.93 -17.20 -5.94
C PRO A 131 -18.31 -17.02 -7.41
N ASP A 132 -19.59 -16.75 -7.70
CA ASP A 132 -20.08 -16.56 -9.07
C ASP A 132 -19.52 -15.30 -9.71
N GLU A 133 -19.44 -14.21 -8.93
CA GLU A 133 -18.81 -12.95 -9.38
C GLU A 133 -17.32 -13.12 -9.61
N LEU A 134 -16.64 -13.94 -8.79
CA LEU A 134 -15.21 -14.24 -8.96
C LEU A 134 -14.97 -15.04 -10.24
N GLU A 135 -15.82 -16.02 -10.53
CA GLU A 135 -15.76 -16.76 -11.81
C GLU A 135 -16.01 -15.84 -12.99
N ALA A 136 -17.03 -14.98 -12.90
CA ALA A 136 -17.33 -13.99 -13.95
C ALA A 136 -16.19 -13.00 -14.15
N PHE A 137 -15.54 -12.55 -13.06
CA PHE A 137 -14.35 -11.69 -13.12
C PHE A 137 -13.17 -12.39 -13.82
N GLY A 138 -12.94 -13.68 -13.52
CA GLY A 138 -11.90 -14.48 -14.17
C GLY A 138 -12.13 -14.70 -15.69
N LYS A 139 -13.38 -14.62 -16.13
CA LYS A 139 -13.77 -14.72 -17.55
C LYS A 139 -13.90 -13.35 -18.24
N MET A 140 -13.62 -12.26 -17.53
CA MET A 140 -13.72 -10.90 -18.08
C MET A 140 -12.70 -10.68 -19.21
N ASP A 141 -13.10 -9.88 -20.19
CA ASP A 141 -12.23 -9.44 -21.28
C ASP A 141 -10.91 -8.84 -20.73
N PRO A 142 -9.74 -9.28 -21.21
CA PRO A 142 -8.44 -8.78 -20.77
C PRO A 142 -8.29 -7.25 -20.85
N GLU A 143 -8.93 -6.59 -21.84
CA GLU A 143 -8.91 -5.14 -21.98
C GLU A 143 -9.66 -4.45 -20.84
N LYS A 144 -10.79 -5.02 -20.40
CA LYS A 144 -11.53 -4.51 -19.24
C LYS A 144 -10.72 -4.67 -17.95
N ILE A 145 -10.05 -5.81 -17.78
CA ILE A 145 -9.15 -6.04 -16.64
C ILE A 145 -8.00 -5.04 -16.67
N ARG A 146 -7.40 -4.80 -17.84
CA ARG A 146 -6.33 -3.79 -18.00
C ARG A 146 -6.82 -2.39 -17.65
N GLY A 147 -8.01 -2.01 -18.13
CA GLY A 147 -8.64 -0.73 -17.79
C GLY A 147 -8.88 -0.55 -16.29
N PHE A 148 -9.23 -1.65 -15.58
CA PHE A 148 -9.33 -1.66 -14.12
C PHE A 148 -7.97 -1.39 -13.46
N TYR A 149 -6.93 -2.11 -13.83
CA TYR A 149 -5.57 -1.90 -13.29
C TYR A 149 -5.03 -0.51 -13.61
N GLU A 150 -5.35 0.04 -14.78
CA GLU A 150 -4.96 1.40 -15.16
C GLU A 150 -5.50 2.44 -14.17
N LYS A 151 -6.78 2.37 -13.82
CA LYS A 151 -7.38 3.28 -12.82
C LYS A 151 -6.84 2.99 -11.41
N CYS A 152 -6.75 1.73 -10.98
CA CYS A 152 -6.20 1.38 -9.68
C CYS A 152 -4.71 1.75 -9.55
N SER A 153 -3.96 1.85 -10.66
CA SER A 153 -2.55 2.25 -10.62
C SER A 153 -2.35 3.67 -10.10
N SER A 154 -3.34 4.56 -10.25
CA SER A 154 -3.32 5.89 -9.63
C SER A 154 -3.38 5.85 -8.11
N VAL A 155 -4.06 4.85 -7.55
CA VAL A 155 -4.09 4.64 -6.09
C VAL A 155 -2.74 4.15 -5.58
N THR A 156 -2.08 3.23 -6.31
CA THR A 156 -0.75 2.74 -5.96
C THR A 156 0.29 3.86 -6.05
N GLU A 157 0.20 4.69 -7.09
CA GLU A 157 0.99 5.91 -7.26
C GLU A 157 0.86 6.83 -6.04
N ASN A 158 -0.37 7.18 -5.67
CA ASN A 158 -0.63 8.05 -4.54
C ASN A 158 -0.17 7.44 -3.21
N ALA A 159 -0.49 6.18 -2.96
CA ALA A 159 -0.12 5.48 -1.74
C ALA A 159 1.40 5.41 -1.55
N ALA A 160 2.15 5.04 -2.60
CA ALA A 160 3.61 5.00 -2.55
C ALA A 160 4.21 6.39 -2.30
N GLY A 161 3.75 7.42 -3.02
CA GLY A 161 4.21 8.79 -2.83
C GLY A 161 3.91 9.33 -1.44
N TRP A 162 2.69 9.15 -0.93
CA TRP A 162 2.32 9.58 0.43
C TRP A 162 3.12 8.83 1.50
N THR A 163 3.32 7.52 1.34
CA THR A 163 4.11 6.72 2.28
C THR A 163 5.53 7.24 2.38
N VAL A 164 6.19 7.47 1.25
CA VAL A 164 7.56 8.03 1.23
C VAL A 164 7.60 9.42 1.84
N ALA A 165 6.67 10.31 1.49
CA ALA A 165 6.61 11.65 2.06
C ALA A 165 6.48 11.63 3.60
N ILE A 166 5.57 10.79 4.13
CA ILE A 166 5.33 10.65 5.58
C ILE A 166 6.56 10.07 6.29
N ILE A 167 7.23 9.08 5.69
CA ILE A 167 8.47 8.51 6.25
C ILE A 167 9.57 9.57 6.33
N LEU A 168 9.81 10.30 5.24
CA LEU A 168 10.83 11.35 5.20
C LEU A 168 10.55 12.50 6.16
N GLU A 169 9.28 12.86 6.37
CA GLU A 169 8.89 13.85 7.38
C GLU A 169 9.08 13.36 8.82
N MET A 170 8.88 12.06 9.05
CA MET A 170 9.06 11.46 10.38
C MET A 170 10.53 11.30 10.74
N ASP A 171 11.39 11.01 9.76
CA ASP A 171 12.83 10.81 9.97
C ASP A 171 13.57 12.11 10.32
N GLU A 172 12.96 13.29 10.08
CA GLU A 172 13.51 14.60 10.43
C GLU A 172 13.17 15.08 11.85
N LYS A 173 12.26 14.38 12.53
CA LYS A 173 11.79 14.73 13.88
C LYS A 173 12.46 13.88 14.94
#